data_58cb4626dd15073cf2881bf869de5605
#
_entry.id   58cb4626dd15073cf2881bf869de5605
#
_cell.length_a   1.000
_cell.length_b   1.000
_cell.length_c   1.000
_cell.angle_alpha   90.00
_cell.angle_beta   90.00
_cell.angle_gamma   90.00
#
_symmetry.space_group_name_H-M   'P 1'
#
loop_
_entity.id
_entity.type
_entity.pdbx_description
1 polymer ?
#
loop_
_entity_poly.entity_id
_entity_poly.type
_entity_poly.pdbx_seq_one_letter_code
_entity_poly.pdbx_strand_id
1 'polypeptide(L)'
;MTEIDVVYIEDDDIEAELFSLGLSSRGVNVLHIPDAEPNSLHLLQIAPYATARAIFIDFWIGVVSGLDVAKWLRESGDTRPFFLLTAGENPDPNMLKQLNITYLQKPANYNKVASAISAL
;
A
#
# COMPACT_ATOMS: atom_id res chain seq x y z
N MET A 1 13.57 -0.86 -18.91
CA MET A 1 12.19 -0.80 -18.38
C MET A 1 12.21 -0.89 -16.88
N THR A 2 11.52 0.03 -16.21
CA THR A 2 11.54 0.11 -14.76
C THR A 2 10.46 -0.80 -14.18
N GLU A 3 10.88 -1.73 -13.32
CA GLU A 3 9.92 -2.57 -12.61
C GLU A 3 9.21 -1.78 -11.52
N ILE A 4 7.94 -2.12 -11.27
CA ILE A 4 7.18 -1.54 -10.19
C ILE A 4 7.38 -2.39 -8.95
N ASP A 5 7.85 -1.76 -7.88
CA ASP A 5 8.11 -2.44 -6.62
C ASP A 5 6.91 -2.42 -5.68
N VAL A 6 6.17 -1.31 -5.69
CA VAL A 6 5.12 -1.03 -4.71
C VAL A 6 3.94 -0.35 -5.39
N VAL A 7 2.74 -0.74 -4.99
CA VAL A 7 1.53 0.02 -5.27
C VAL A 7 1.10 0.74 -3.99
N TYR A 8 0.74 2.01 -4.09
CA TYR A 8 0.22 2.79 -2.97
C TYR A 8 -1.20 3.24 -3.25
N ILE A 9 -2.13 2.84 -2.39
CA ILE A 9 -3.55 3.21 -2.46
C ILE A 9 -3.77 4.36 -1.50
N GLU A 10 -4.01 5.55 -2.05
CA GLU A 10 -4.11 6.81 -1.30
C GLU A 10 -4.94 7.81 -2.09
N ASP A 11 -5.93 8.44 -1.47
CA ASP A 11 -6.79 9.42 -2.12
C ASP A 11 -6.21 10.84 -2.16
N ASP A 12 -5.19 11.12 -1.34
CA ASP A 12 -4.50 12.40 -1.35
C ASP A 12 -3.33 12.36 -2.34
N ASP A 13 -3.48 13.08 -3.45
CA ASP A 13 -2.47 13.08 -4.52
C ASP A 13 -1.13 13.64 -4.06
N ILE A 14 -1.14 14.62 -3.16
CA ILE A 14 0.10 15.23 -2.64
C ILE A 14 0.83 14.23 -1.76
N GLU A 15 0.11 13.57 -0.87
CA GLU A 15 0.70 12.53 -0.01
C GLU A 15 1.28 11.39 -0.83
N ALA A 16 0.55 10.94 -1.85
CA ALA A 16 1.01 9.89 -2.74
C ALA A 16 2.27 10.30 -3.50
N GLU A 17 2.33 11.54 -3.98
CA GLU A 17 3.50 12.06 -4.68
C GLU A 17 4.72 12.14 -3.78
N LEU A 18 4.56 12.64 -2.55
CA LEU A 18 5.66 12.72 -1.58
C LEU A 18 6.19 11.33 -1.22
N PHE A 19 5.31 10.38 -1.01
CA PHE A 19 5.69 8.98 -0.76
C PHE A 19 6.47 8.41 -1.94
N SER A 20 5.96 8.62 -3.14
CA SER A 20 6.57 8.14 -4.38
C SER A 20 7.97 8.72 -4.57
N LEU A 21 8.12 10.03 -4.37
CA LEU A 21 9.41 10.71 -4.47
C LEU A 21 10.39 10.22 -3.42
N GLY A 22 9.94 10.07 -2.17
CA GLY A 22 10.77 9.57 -1.08
C GLY A 22 11.31 8.18 -1.35
N LEU A 23 10.51 7.30 -1.91
CA LEU A 23 10.94 5.95 -2.23
C LEU A 23 11.75 5.87 -3.54
N SER A 24 11.40 6.66 -4.55
CA SER A 24 12.13 6.63 -5.82
C SER A 24 13.57 7.10 -5.65
N SER A 25 13.83 8.04 -4.74
CA SER A 25 15.20 8.47 -4.42
C SER A 25 16.03 7.35 -3.78
N ARG A 26 15.39 6.27 -3.36
CA ARG A 26 16.01 5.08 -2.77
C ARG A 26 15.90 3.85 -3.68
N GLY A 27 15.56 4.06 -4.95
CA GLY A 27 15.50 3.00 -5.94
C GLY A 27 14.23 2.16 -5.92
N VAL A 28 13.19 2.61 -5.22
CA VAL A 28 11.91 1.90 -5.14
C VAL A 28 10.88 2.62 -6.01
N ASN A 29 10.30 1.91 -6.95
CA ASN A 29 9.34 2.46 -7.91
C ASN A 29 7.92 2.20 -7.43
N VAL A 30 7.12 3.28 -7.36
CA VAL A 30 5.77 3.27 -6.81
C VAL A 30 4.76 3.59 -7.90
N LEU A 31 3.68 2.81 -7.97
CA LEU A 31 2.48 3.17 -8.71
C LEU A 31 1.39 3.59 -7.73
N HIS A 32 0.68 4.63 -8.07
CA HIS A 32 -0.38 5.19 -7.22
C HIS A 32 -1.76 4.78 -7.74
N ILE A 33 -2.62 4.32 -6.81
CA ILE A 33 -4.05 4.12 -7.06
C ILE A 33 -4.80 5.15 -6.21
N PRO A 34 -5.56 6.07 -6.83
CA PRO A 34 -6.09 7.25 -6.13
C PRO A 34 -7.39 7.02 -5.36
N ASP A 35 -8.00 5.84 -5.47
CA ASP A 35 -9.27 5.57 -4.80
C ASP A 35 -9.45 4.08 -4.54
N ALA A 36 -10.49 3.74 -3.79
CA ALA A 36 -10.82 2.35 -3.46
C ALA A 36 -12.04 1.84 -4.23
N GLU A 37 -12.33 2.43 -5.38
CA GLU A 37 -13.39 1.95 -6.26
C GLU A 37 -13.06 0.56 -6.80
N PRO A 38 -14.06 -0.30 -7.02
CA PRO A 38 -13.80 -1.66 -7.50
C PRO A 38 -12.97 -1.71 -8.79
N ASN A 39 -13.24 -0.81 -9.74
CA ASN A 39 -12.47 -0.76 -10.99
C ASN A 39 -11.01 -0.41 -10.76
N SER A 40 -10.75 0.51 -9.82
CA SER A 40 -9.38 0.91 -9.47
C SER A 40 -8.64 -0.23 -8.77
N LEU A 41 -9.29 -0.89 -7.82
CA LEU A 41 -8.68 -2.01 -7.10
C LEU A 41 -8.44 -3.21 -8.02
N HIS A 42 -9.27 -3.37 -9.04
CA HIS A 42 -9.08 -4.44 -10.03
C HIS A 42 -7.77 -4.29 -10.80
N LEU A 43 -7.23 -3.07 -10.92
CA LEU A 43 -5.94 -2.82 -11.56
C LEU A 43 -4.81 -3.63 -10.91
N LEU A 44 -4.93 -3.96 -9.62
CA LEU A 44 -3.92 -4.75 -8.91
C LEU A 44 -3.71 -6.14 -9.50
N GLN A 45 -4.66 -6.63 -10.30
CA GLN A 45 -4.57 -7.93 -10.98
C GLN A 45 -4.01 -7.80 -12.40
N ILE A 46 -3.72 -6.58 -12.86
CA ILE A 46 -3.33 -6.29 -14.24
C ILE A 46 -1.93 -5.68 -14.25
N ALA A 47 -1.07 -6.11 -15.18
CA ALA A 47 0.23 -5.50 -15.35
C ALA A 47 0.10 -4.02 -15.72
N PRO A 48 0.96 -3.11 -15.21
CA PRO A 48 2.15 -3.41 -14.39
C PRO A 48 1.86 -3.53 -12.89
N TYR A 49 0.64 -3.24 -12.41
CA TYR A 49 0.30 -3.30 -10.98
C TYR A 49 0.48 -4.71 -10.41
N ALA A 50 0.15 -5.73 -11.22
CA ALA A 50 0.23 -7.13 -10.79
C ALA A 50 1.67 -7.57 -10.48
N THR A 51 2.68 -6.87 -10.98
CA THR A 51 4.08 -7.22 -10.76
C THR A 51 4.67 -6.60 -9.49
N ALA A 52 3.94 -5.68 -8.84
CA ALA A 52 4.42 -5.08 -7.60
C ALA A 52 4.60 -6.13 -6.51
N ARG A 53 5.64 -5.96 -5.70
CA ARG A 53 5.99 -6.92 -4.65
C ARG A 53 5.24 -6.67 -3.35
N ALA A 54 4.71 -5.47 -3.15
CA ALA A 54 3.99 -5.09 -1.93
C ALA A 54 2.93 -4.04 -2.24
N ILE A 55 1.92 -3.99 -1.38
CA ILE A 55 0.85 -2.99 -1.48
C ILE A 55 0.82 -2.19 -0.19
N PHE A 56 0.91 -0.87 -0.32
CA PHE A 56 0.75 0.08 0.77
C PHE A 56 -0.64 0.67 0.68
N ILE A 57 -1.35 0.69 1.80
CA ILE A 57 -2.75 1.11 1.88
C ILE A 57 -2.86 2.14 2.98
N ASP A 58 -3.41 3.32 2.67
CA ASP A 58 -3.69 4.31 3.69
C ASP A 58 -4.85 3.84 4.58
N PHE A 59 -4.85 4.22 5.86
CA PHE A 59 -5.91 3.80 6.77
C PHE A 59 -7.28 4.31 6.32
N TRP A 60 -7.34 5.54 5.80
CA TRP A 60 -8.55 6.10 5.22
C TRP A 60 -8.32 6.48 3.76
N ILE A 61 -9.12 5.90 2.87
CA ILE A 61 -9.15 6.22 1.45
C ILE A 61 -10.51 6.83 1.18
N GLY A 62 -10.59 8.17 1.29
CA GLY A 62 -11.88 8.84 1.38
C GLY A 62 -12.61 8.37 2.63
N VAL A 63 -13.80 7.80 2.45
CA VAL A 63 -14.62 7.26 3.55
C VAL A 63 -14.42 5.76 3.75
N VAL A 64 -13.58 5.13 2.94
CA VAL A 64 -13.34 3.68 2.99
C VAL A 64 -12.15 3.39 3.89
N SER A 65 -12.29 2.44 4.81
CA SER A 65 -11.20 1.99 5.65
C SER A 65 -10.20 1.15 4.85
N GLY A 66 -8.91 1.44 5.04
CA GLY A 66 -7.84 0.62 4.43
C GLY A 66 -7.88 -0.84 4.89
N LEU A 67 -8.40 -1.11 6.09
CA LEU A 67 -8.59 -2.49 6.55
C LEU A 67 -9.65 -3.22 5.72
N ASP A 68 -10.72 -2.53 5.34
CA ASP A 68 -11.75 -3.11 4.48
C ASP A 68 -11.19 -3.38 3.07
N VAL A 69 -10.37 -2.48 2.57
CA VAL A 69 -9.67 -2.68 1.29
C VAL A 69 -8.78 -3.91 1.36
N ALA A 70 -7.97 -4.03 2.41
CA ALA A 70 -7.08 -5.17 2.60
C ALA A 70 -7.85 -6.49 2.68
N LYS A 71 -8.96 -6.48 3.42
CA LYS A 71 -9.82 -7.66 3.55
C LYS A 71 -10.36 -8.09 2.18
N TRP A 72 -10.87 -7.13 1.43
CA TRP A 72 -11.39 -7.40 0.08
C TRP A 72 -10.31 -7.96 -0.83
N LEU A 73 -9.10 -7.39 -0.79
CA LEU A 73 -7.98 -7.87 -1.62
C LEU A 73 -7.57 -9.29 -1.23
N ARG A 74 -7.52 -9.62 0.07
CA ARG A 74 -7.22 -10.98 0.51
C ARG A 74 -8.29 -11.97 0.04
N GLU A 75 -9.55 -11.59 0.14
CA GLU A 75 -10.66 -12.41 -0.32
C GLU A 75 -10.63 -12.61 -1.84
N SER A 76 -10.07 -11.64 -2.57
CA SER A 76 -9.89 -11.73 -4.03
C SER A 76 -8.65 -12.55 -4.43
N GLY A 77 -7.89 -13.06 -3.47
CA GLY A 77 -6.76 -13.94 -3.72
C GLY A 77 -5.40 -13.25 -3.74
N ASP A 78 -5.32 -11.97 -3.38
CA ASP A 78 -4.03 -11.27 -3.32
C ASP A 78 -3.27 -11.72 -2.06
N THR A 79 -2.08 -12.27 -2.25
CA THR A 79 -1.26 -12.83 -1.17
C THR A 79 -0.01 -12.00 -0.90
N ARG A 80 0.15 -10.86 -1.57
CA ARG A 80 1.33 -10.01 -1.40
C ARG A 80 1.39 -9.40 0.00
N PRO A 81 2.58 -8.99 0.47
CA PRO A 81 2.70 -8.23 1.71
C PRO A 81 1.89 -6.94 1.64
N PHE A 82 1.10 -6.69 2.67
CA PHE A 82 0.32 -5.46 2.81
C PHE A 82 0.88 -4.64 3.97
N PHE A 83 1.02 -3.34 3.74
CA PHE A 83 1.43 -2.36 4.73
C PHE A 83 0.33 -1.31 4.87
N LEU A 84 -0.14 -1.10 6.09
CA LEU A 84 -1.18 -0.12 6.39
C LEU A 84 -0.53 1.13 7.00
N LEU A 85 -0.77 2.29 6.40
CA LEU A 85 -0.24 3.56 6.91
C LEU A 85 -1.29 4.24 7.77
N THR A 86 -0.91 4.58 9.00
CA THR A 86 -1.82 5.17 9.99
C THR A 86 -1.31 6.53 10.45
N ALA A 87 -2.23 7.46 10.71
CA ALA A 87 -1.91 8.79 11.22
C ALA A 87 -2.46 8.96 12.65
N GLY A 88 -2.25 7.94 13.48
CA GLY A 88 -2.72 7.96 14.87
C GLY A 88 -3.87 6.98 15.15
N GLU A 89 -4.44 6.37 14.11
CA GLU A 89 -5.43 5.30 14.29
C GLU A 89 -4.78 4.07 14.93
N ASN A 90 -5.57 3.36 15.73
CA ASN A 90 -5.13 2.10 16.34
C ASN A 90 -5.88 0.95 15.66
N PRO A 91 -5.31 0.35 14.61
CA PRO A 91 -5.96 -0.78 13.94
C PRO A 91 -6.07 -1.98 14.89
N ASP A 92 -7.15 -2.75 14.75
CA ASP A 92 -7.37 -3.95 15.56
C ASP A 92 -6.24 -4.96 15.33
N PRO A 93 -5.47 -5.32 16.36
CA PRO A 93 -4.36 -6.26 16.20
C PRO A 93 -4.79 -7.62 15.67
N ASN A 94 -6.01 -8.07 15.99
CA ASN A 94 -6.52 -9.34 15.50
C ASN A 94 -6.76 -9.30 13.99
N MET A 95 -7.29 -8.19 13.48
CA MET A 95 -7.47 -8.01 12.05
C MET A 95 -6.14 -7.95 11.31
N LEU A 96 -5.17 -7.22 11.86
CA LEU A 96 -3.84 -7.15 11.27
C LEU A 96 -3.22 -8.55 11.15
N LYS A 97 -3.37 -9.35 12.19
CA LYS A 97 -2.85 -10.72 12.20
C LYS A 97 -3.58 -11.61 11.21
N GLN A 98 -4.92 -11.56 11.21
CA GLN A 98 -5.73 -12.37 10.30
C GLN A 98 -5.45 -12.06 8.84
N LEU A 99 -5.27 -10.79 8.53
CA LEU A 99 -5.04 -10.34 7.16
C LEU A 99 -3.55 -10.30 6.79
N ASN A 100 -2.69 -10.61 7.74
CA ASN A 100 -1.23 -10.57 7.58
C ASN A 100 -0.76 -9.19 7.09
N ILE A 101 -1.11 -8.16 7.85
CA ILE A 101 -0.79 -6.77 7.54
C ILE A 101 0.23 -6.25 8.55
N THR A 102 1.26 -5.58 8.04
CA THR A 102 2.17 -4.77 8.86
C THR A 102 1.68 -3.33 8.84
N TYR A 103 1.51 -2.70 10.01
CA TYR A 103 1.13 -1.30 10.00
C TYR A 103 2.33 -0.40 10.33
N LEU A 104 2.33 0.80 9.74
CA LEU A 104 3.37 1.80 9.90
C LEU A 104 2.71 3.13 10.24
N GLN A 105 3.29 3.88 11.17
CA GLN A 105 2.80 5.21 11.50
C GLN A 105 3.36 6.26 10.54
N LYS A 106 2.52 7.23 10.19
CA LYS A 106 2.97 8.42 9.45
C LYS A 106 3.66 9.39 10.40
N PRO A 107 4.65 10.15 9.94
CA PRO A 107 5.21 10.14 8.59
C PRO A 107 6.04 8.89 8.34
N ALA A 108 5.99 8.37 7.12
CA ALA A 108 6.73 7.16 6.76
C ALA A 108 8.24 7.41 6.85
N ASN A 109 8.96 6.46 7.43
CA ASN A 109 10.42 6.46 7.39
C ASN A 109 10.84 5.75 6.09
N TYR A 110 11.22 6.52 5.07
CA TYR A 110 11.50 5.97 3.75
C TYR A 110 12.70 5.02 3.73
N ASN A 111 13.68 5.21 4.62
CA ASN A 111 14.80 4.28 4.73
C ASN A 111 14.31 2.92 5.23
N LYS A 112 13.47 2.92 6.25
CA LYS A 112 12.87 1.67 6.78
C LYS A 112 11.98 0.98 5.76
N VAL A 113 11.16 1.77 5.05
CA VAL A 113 10.28 1.22 4.01
C VAL A 113 11.11 0.60 2.89
N ALA A 114 12.12 1.31 2.39
CA ALA A 114 12.98 0.80 1.33
C ALA A 114 13.69 -0.49 1.78
N SER A 115 14.17 -0.55 3.02
CA SER A 115 14.80 -1.75 3.57
C SER A 115 13.83 -2.92 3.64
N ALA A 116 12.60 -2.66 4.07
CA ALA A 116 11.57 -3.70 4.14
C ALA A 116 11.23 -4.26 2.75
N ILE A 117 11.15 -3.38 1.74
CA ILE A 117 10.90 -3.81 0.35
C ILE A 117 12.07 -4.64 -0.18
N SER A 118 13.30 -4.22 0.10
CA SER A 118 14.50 -4.96 -0.34
C SER A 118 14.59 -6.35 0.29
N ALA A 119 13.98 -6.54 1.44
CA ALA A 119 13.99 -7.82 2.15
C ALA A 119 12.92 -8.81 1.67
N LEU A 120 12.04 -8.39 0.79
CA LEU A 120 10.96 -9.25 0.27
C LEU A 120 11.46 -10.32 -0.70
#